data_4d75a95952520c37d6e14a8e035f0dae
#
_entry.id   4d75a95952520c37d6e14a8e035f0dae
#
_cell.length_a   1.000
_cell.length_b   1.000
_cell.length_c   1.000
_cell.angle_alpha   90.00
_cell.angle_beta   90.00
_cell.angle_gamma   90.00
#
_symmetry.space_group_name_H-M   'P 1'
#
loop_
_entity.id
_entity.type
_entity.pdbx_description
1 polymer ?
#
loop_
_entity_poly.entity_id
_entity_poly.type
_entity_poly.pdbx_seq_one_letter_code
_entity_poly.pdbx_strand_id
1 'polypeptide(L)'
;MSNTAEIINFPNKTEQPGGRMADLSNGYTKVANEIQQLKPRLRLSGREWQCFEAVIWLTYGWNKKQDRVTNTVIAELTGLSDTHVSDALKSLAERKIIFSQKQGMMKIVGVNTDLSAWILDKPETGRKFPKTGKSFPKSGITFPKTVDTQYKNKNSIKGTVANSRW
;
A
#
# COMPACT_ATOMS: atom_id res chain seq x y z
N MET A 1 5.37 -57.09 38.98
CA MET A 1 5.94 -55.82 38.53
C MET A 1 4.97 -55.24 37.51
N SER A 2 4.17 -54.33 37.95
CA SER A 2 3.18 -53.66 37.07
C SER A 2 3.89 -52.54 36.27
N ASN A 3 3.99 -52.75 34.98
CA ASN A 3 4.53 -51.76 34.03
C ASN A 3 3.45 -50.71 33.76
N THR A 4 3.45 -49.64 34.52
CA THR A 4 2.54 -48.51 34.27
C THR A 4 3.13 -47.67 33.13
N ALA A 5 2.62 -47.86 31.92
CA ALA A 5 2.96 -46.98 30.80
C ALA A 5 2.37 -45.62 31.08
N GLU A 6 3.23 -44.64 31.33
CA GLU A 6 2.85 -43.24 31.47
C GLU A 6 2.53 -42.68 30.08
N ILE A 7 1.27 -42.36 29.83
CA ILE A 7 0.82 -41.72 28.58
C ILE A 7 1.27 -40.29 28.64
N ILE A 8 2.40 -39.98 27.98
CA ILE A 8 2.83 -38.61 27.77
C ILE A 8 1.88 -38.01 26.72
N ASN A 9 0.91 -37.25 27.17
CA ASN A 9 0.11 -36.39 26.30
C ASN A 9 1.03 -35.28 25.73
N PHE A 10 1.54 -35.50 24.53
CA PHE A 10 2.10 -34.39 23.76
C PHE A 10 0.94 -33.41 23.46
N PRO A 11 1.04 -32.13 23.84
CA PRO A 11 0.06 -31.18 23.42
C PRO A 11 0.08 -31.19 21.88
N ASN A 12 -1.05 -31.57 21.26
CA ASN A 12 -1.27 -31.39 19.83
C ASN A 12 -1.23 -29.90 19.59
N LYS A 13 -0.03 -29.36 19.37
CA LYS A 13 0.18 -28.01 18.89
C LYS A 13 -0.14 -27.97 17.41
N THR A 14 -1.40 -28.19 17.05
CA THR A 14 -1.99 -27.61 15.87
C THR A 14 -2.33 -26.15 16.21
N GLU A 15 -1.34 -25.41 16.67
CA GLU A 15 -1.38 -24.00 16.47
C GLU A 15 -1.29 -23.79 14.95
N GLN A 16 -2.44 -23.79 14.31
CA GLN A 16 -2.61 -23.03 13.09
C GLN A 16 -1.99 -21.67 13.40
N PRO A 17 -1.11 -21.12 12.55
CA PRO A 17 -0.62 -19.76 12.77
C PRO A 17 -1.86 -18.90 12.88
N GLY A 18 -2.23 -18.57 14.13
CA GLY A 18 -3.41 -17.79 14.45
C GLY A 18 -3.32 -16.55 13.58
N GLY A 19 -4.28 -16.37 12.67
CA GLY A 19 -4.24 -15.29 11.71
C GLY A 19 -3.91 -14.02 12.49
N ARG A 20 -2.82 -13.33 12.12
CA ARG A 20 -2.45 -12.05 12.74
C ARG A 20 -3.58 -11.07 12.46
N MET A 21 -4.48 -10.94 13.41
CA MET A 21 -5.51 -9.91 13.36
C MET A 21 -4.87 -8.58 13.75
N ALA A 22 -5.08 -7.57 12.95
CA ALA A 22 -4.65 -6.22 13.29
C ALA A 22 -5.51 -5.72 14.46
N ASP A 23 -4.86 -5.24 15.52
CA ASP A 23 -5.50 -4.69 16.69
C ASP A 23 -4.81 -3.39 17.10
N LEU A 24 -5.60 -2.39 17.47
CA LEU A 24 -5.09 -1.09 17.93
C LEU A 24 -4.32 -1.20 19.26
N SER A 25 -4.56 -2.25 20.06
CA SER A 25 -3.78 -2.54 21.27
C SER A 25 -2.30 -2.79 20.99
N ASN A 26 -1.97 -3.26 19.77
CA ASN A 26 -0.61 -3.47 19.30
C ASN A 26 0.06 -2.19 18.80
N GLY A 27 -0.61 -1.05 18.92
CA GLY A 27 -0.14 0.23 18.46
C GLY A 27 -0.70 0.64 17.10
N TYR A 28 -0.48 1.89 16.76
CA TYR A 28 -0.91 2.47 15.49
C TYR A 28 0.06 3.58 15.06
N THR A 29 0.09 3.84 13.76
CA THR A 29 0.91 4.90 13.18
C THR A 29 0.11 6.18 13.09
N LYS A 30 0.58 7.26 13.73
CA LYS A 30 -0.04 8.59 13.68
C LYS A 30 0.38 9.29 12.39
N VAL A 31 -0.53 9.39 11.45
CA VAL A 31 -0.34 10.15 10.20
C VAL A 31 -1.37 11.27 10.14
N ALA A 32 -0.94 12.48 9.76
CA ALA A 32 -1.86 13.61 9.63
C ALA A 32 -2.97 13.31 8.62
N ASN A 33 -4.19 13.75 8.93
CA ASN A 33 -5.35 13.47 8.09
C ASN A 33 -5.20 14.03 6.66
N GLU A 34 -4.55 15.17 6.51
CA GLU A 34 -4.30 15.81 5.22
C GLU A 34 -3.42 14.93 4.33
N ILE A 35 -2.40 14.27 4.90
CA ILE A 35 -1.57 13.31 4.19
C ILE A 35 -2.41 12.09 3.78
N GLN A 36 -3.22 11.54 4.69
CA GLN A 36 -4.08 10.39 4.42
C GLN A 36 -5.12 10.69 3.34
N GLN A 37 -5.69 11.90 3.31
CA GLN A 37 -6.64 12.33 2.28
C GLN A 37 -5.99 12.52 0.92
N LEU A 38 -4.71 12.92 0.89
CA LEU A 38 -3.99 13.15 -0.36
C LEU A 38 -3.41 11.86 -0.96
N LYS A 39 -3.07 10.89 -0.13
CA LYS A 39 -2.48 9.60 -0.56
C LYS A 39 -3.25 8.92 -1.72
N PRO A 40 -4.58 8.78 -1.69
CA PRO A 40 -5.32 8.13 -2.78
C PRO A 40 -5.21 8.82 -4.15
N ARG A 41 -4.83 10.11 -4.16
CA ARG A 41 -4.66 10.89 -5.39
C ARG A 41 -3.25 10.74 -6.00
N LEU A 42 -2.32 10.14 -5.26
CA LEU A 42 -0.95 9.93 -5.74
C LEU A 42 -0.92 8.83 -6.80
N ARG A 43 -0.41 9.15 -7.97
CA ARG A 43 -0.14 8.16 -9.03
C ARG A 43 1.27 7.62 -8.88
N LEU A 44 1.43 6.64 -8.00
CA LEU A 44 2.68 5.96 -7.73
C LEU A 44 2.68 4.56 -8.38
N SER A 45 3.85 4.11 -8.81
CA SER A 45 4.05 2.71 -9.15
C SER A 45 4.03 1.85 -7.87
N GLY A 46 3.80 0.53 -8.00
CA GLY A 46 3.76 -0.36 -6.85
C GLY A 46 5.03 -0.27 -5.99
N ARG A 47 6.22 -0.18 -6.61
CA ARG A 47 7.50 -0.03 -5.89
C ARG A 47 7.60 1.30 -5.14
N GLU A 48 7.15 2.40 -5.75
CA GLU A 48 7.11 3.70 -5.10
C GLU A 48 6.15 3.69 -3.90
N TRP A 49 4.97 3.04 -4.03
CA TRP A 49 4.04 2.86 -2.92
C TRP A 49 4.65 2.09 -1.76
N GLN A 50 5.28 0.95 -2.04
CA GLN A 50 5.92 0.14 -1.01
C GLN A 50 7.00 0.93 -0.27
N CYS A 51 7.86 1.65 -1.00
CA CYS A 51 8.90 2.49 -0.38
C CYS A 51 8.32 3.66 0.39
N PHE A 52 7.24 4.29 -0.08
CA PHE A 52 6.58 5.39 0.61
C PHE A 52 5.96 4.94 1.94
N GLU A 53 5.24 3.81 1.95
CA GLU A 53 4.69 3.25 3.18
C GLU A 53 5.80 2.80 4.16
N ALA A 54 6.91 2.26 3.65
CA ALA A 54 8.06 1.92 4.48
C ALA A 54 8.67 3.18 5.14
N VAL A 55 8.75 4.30 4.43
CA VAL A 55 9.22 5.58 4.99
C VAL A 55 8.24 6.08 6.06
N ILE A 56 6.94 6.00 5.83
CA ILE A 56 5.92 6.37 6.83
C ILE A 56 6.08 5.51 8.09
N TRP A 57 6.26 4.20 7.93
CA TRP A 57 6.47 3.30 9.06
C TRP A 57 7.74 3.62 9.84
N LEU A 58 8.87 3.84 9.18
CA LEU A 58 10.15 4.13 9.81
C LEU A 58 10.18 5.50 10.50
N THR A 59 9.32 6.43 10.07
CA THR A 59 9.23 7.77 10.66
C THR A 59 8.08 7.87 11.64
N TYR A 60 6.85 7.94 11.15
CA TYR A 60 5.67 8.16 11.99
C TYR A 60 5.32 6.97 12.87
N GLY A 61 5.61 5.74 12.44
CA GLY A 61 5.44 4.54 13.27
C GLY A 61 6.27 4.59 14.56
N TRP A 62 7.38 5.33 14.54
CA TRP A 62 8.26 5.55 15.69
C TRP A 62 8.17 6.97 16.26
N ASN A 63 7.11 7.72 15.93
CA ASN A 63 6.90 9.11 16.33
C ASN A 63 8.07 10.06 15.95
N LYS A 64 8.74 9.79 14.84
CA LYS A 64 9.81 10.60 14.29
C LYS A 64 9.34 11.35 13.05
N LYS A 65 9.85 12.55 12.82
CA LYS A 65 9.62 13.31 11.58
C LYS A 65 10.52 12.83 10.43
N GLN A 66 11.68 12.31 10.77
CA GLN A 66 12.69 11.80 9.85
C GLN A 66 13.48 10.69 10.52
N ASP A 67 14.03 9.80 9.72
CA ASP A 67 14.88 8.73 10.21
C ASP A 67 16.09 8.52 9.31
N ARG A 68 17.12 7.92 9.89
CA ARG A 68 18.39 7.61 9.24
C ARG A 68 18.41 6.14 8.84
N VAL A 69 18.26 5.89 7.55
CA VAL A 69 18.06 4.53 7.03
C VAL A 69 19.05 4.18 5.92
N THR A 70 19.29 2.90 5.76
CA THR A 70 19.96 2.34 4.58
C THR A 70 18.92 1.83 3.58
N ASN A 71 19.32 1.66 2.32
CA ASN A 71 18.43 1.02 1.34
C ASN A 71 18.05 -0.40 1.76
N THR A 72 18.97 -1.12 2.40
CA THR A 72 18.80 -2.50 2.88
C THR A 72 17.65 -2.61 3.86
N VAL A 73 17.52 -1.67 4.82
CA VAL A 73 16.40 -1.66 5.77
C VAL A 73 15.06 -1.53 5.06
N ILE A 74 14.97 -0.66 4.06
CA ILE A 74 13.75 -0.51 3.27
C ILE A 74 13.52 -1.73 2.37
N ALA A 75 14.58 -2.32 1.82
CA ALA A 75 14.52 -3.54 1.03
C ALA A 75 13.96 -4.72 1.84
N GLU A 76 14.41 -4.89 3.07
CA GLU A 76 13.90 -5.92 4.00
C GLU A 76 12.40 -5.72 4.32
N LEU A 77 11.97 -4.47 4.54
CA LEU A 77 10.57 -4.16 4.82
C LEU A 77 9.65 -4.38 3.62
N THR A 78 10.16 -4.13 2.41
CA THR A 78 9.34 -4.11 1.18
C THR A 78 9.47 -5.38 0.34
N GLY A 79 10.52 -6.18 0.57
CA GLY A 79 10.87 -7.30 -0.29
C GLY A 79 11.46 -6.88 -1.65
N LEU A 80 11.85 -5.62 -1.81
CA LEU A 80 12.46 -5.10 -3.04
C LEU A 80 13.98 -5.22 -2.97
N SER A 81 14.65 -5.19 -4.15
CA SER A 81 16.10 -5.06 -4.20
C SER A 81 16.55 -3.63 -3.87
N ASP A 82 17.77 -3.47 -3.35
CA ASP A 82 18.38 -2.18 -3.01
C ASP A 82 18.35 -1.19 -4.19
N THR A 83 18.54 -1.67 -5.41
CA THR A 83 18.48 -0.86 -6.63
C THR A 83 17.07 -0.30 -6.84
N HIS A 84 16.06 -1.14 -6.74
CA HIS A 84 14.65 -0.71 -6.87
C HIS A 84 14.24 0.26 -5.76
N VAL A 85 14.72 0.05 -4.53
CA VAL A 85 14.52 0.98 -3.42
C VAL A 85 15.17 2.33 -3.73
N SER A 86 16.42 2.31 -4.21
CA SER A 86 17.13 3.54 -4.56
C SER A 86 16.40 4.36 -5.64
N ASP A 87 15.94 3.69 -6.67
CA ASP A 87 15.21 4.33 -7.78
C ASP A 87 13.86 4.88 -7.31
N ALA A 88 13.13 4.11 -6.49
CA ALA A 88 11.85 4.52 -5.94
C ALA A 88 12.00 5.73 -5.01
N LEU A 89 12.97 5.73 -4.09
CA LEU A 89 13.23 6.86 -3.20
C LEU A 89 13.65 8.11 -3.98
N LYS A 90 14.45 7.95 -5.04
CA LYS A 90 14.84 9.06 -5.91
C LYS A 90 13.61 9.66 -6.61
N SER A 91 12.76 8.83 -7.19
CA SER A 91 11.51 9.27 -7.84
C SER A 91 10.59 10.00 -6.86
N LEU A 92 10.40 9.46 -5.65
CA LEU A 92 9.58 10.09 -4.61
C LEU A 92 10.14 11.45 -4.16
N ALA A 93 11.46 11.56 -4.05
CA ALA A 93 12.13 12.82 -3.69
C ALA A 93 12.04 13.86 -4.82
N GLU A 94 12.21 13.46 -6.09
CA GLU A 94 12.01 14.33 -7.26
C GLU A 94 10.58 14.89 -7.32
N ARG A 95 9.60 14.09 -6.91
CA ARG A 95 8.19 14.47 -6.81
C ARG A 95 7.84 15.24 -5.53
N LYS A 96 8.82 15.56 -4.71
CA LYS A 96 8.64 16.29 -3.43
C LYS A 96 7.70 15.61 -2.43
N ILE A 97 7.43 14.32 -2.58
CA ILE A 97 6.58 13.55 -1.68
C ILE A 97 7.35 13.21 -0.39
N ILE A 98 8.62 12.85 -0.55
CA ILE A 98 9.56 12.67 0.56
C ILE A 98 10.76 13.61 0.38
N PHE A 99 11.46 13.86 1.45
CA PHE A 99 12.84 14.34 1.35
C PHE A 99 13.80 13.16 1.58
N SER A 100 14.90 13.17 0.87
CA SER A 100 15.95 12.18 0.99
C SER A 100 17.30 12.87 0.87
N GLN A 101 18.08 12.85 1.93
CA GLN A 101 19.41 13.45 1.96
C GLN A 101 20.45 12.36 2.22
N LYS A 102 21.41 12.23 1.32
CA LYS A 102 22.49 11.25 1.45
C LYS A 102 23.46 11.72 2.53
N GLN A 103 23.80 10.82 3.47
CA GLN A 103 24.76 11.05 4.53
C GLN A 103 25.69 9.84 4.64
N GLY A 104 26.78 9.85 3.88
CA GLY A 104 27.67 8.70 3.74
C GLY A 104 26.98 7.49 3.12
N MET A 105 26.99 6.37 3.82
CA MET A 105 26.28 5.14 3.37
C MET A 105 24.79 5.12 3.73
N MET A 106 24.36 6.04 4.58
CA MET A 106 22.96 6.17 5.00
C MET A 106 22.27 7.31 4.27
N LYS A 107 20.94 7.34 4.41
CA LYS A 107 20.09 8.43 3.93
C LYS A 107 19.22 8.90 5.07
N ILE A 108 19.06 10.19 5.23
CA ILE A 108 18.01 10.77 6.07
C ILE A 108 16.78 10.88 5.19
N VAL A 109 15.71 10.22 5.58
CA VAL A 109 14.44 10.23 4.85
C VAL A 109 13.30 10.68 5.74
N GLY A 110 12.31 11.30 5.16
CA GLY A 110 11.09 11.68 5.85
C GLY A 110 10.02 12.11 4.86
N VAL A 111 8.79 12.16 5.32
CA VAL A 111 7.68 12.63 4.51
C VAL A 111 7.71 14.16 4.45
N ASN A 112 7.57 14.71 3.26
CA ASN A 112 7.45 16.15 3.12
C ASN A 112 6.07 16.60 3.61
N THR A 113 6.05 17.46 4.61
CA THR A 113 4.81 17.99 5.20
C THR A 113 4.22 19.15 4.41
N ASP A 114 4.97 19.73 3.48
CA ASP A 114 4.44 20.71 2.53
C ASP A 114 3.74 19.98 1.38
N LEU A 115 2.45 19.75 1.54
CA LEU A 115 1.62 19.01 0.59
C LEU A 115 1.39 19.78 -0.70
N SER A 116 1.53 21.10 -0.68
CA SER A 116 1.38 21.94 -1.88
C SER A 116 2.52 21.73 -2.88
N ALA A 117 3.69 21.32 -2.39
CA ALA A 117 4.85 21.00 -3.21
C ALA A 117 4.78 19.60 -3.86
N TRP A 118 3.84 18.74 -3.44
CA TRP A 118 3.76 17.38 -3.96
C TRP A 118 3.35 17.34 -5.43
N ILE A 119 4.12 16.63 -6.24
CA ILE A 119 3.76 16.36 -7.64
C ILE A 119 2.99 15.05 -7.67
N LEU A 120 1.65 15.16 -7.82
CA LEU A 120 0.73 14.02 -7.73
C LEU A 120 0.85 13.09 -8.93
N ASP A 121 1.01 13.66 -10.13
CA ASP A 121 1.17 12.90 -11.36
C ASP A 121 2.65 12.62 -11.63
N LYS A 122 2.92 11.44 -12.20
CA LYS A 122 4.26 11.14 -12.66
C LYS A 122 4.59 12.05 -13.83
N PRO A 123 5.71 12.80 -13.80
CA PRO A 123 6.13 13.56 -14.94
C PRO A 123 6.27 12.58 -16.12
N GLU A 124 5.65 12.91 -17.25
CA GLU A 124 5.78 12.12 -18.47
C GLU A 124 7.25 12.06 -18.84
N THR A 125 7.92 11.02 -18.41
CA THR A 125 9.22 10.70 -18.96
C THR A 125 8.96 10.36 -20.41
N GLY A 126 9.42 11.22 -21.31
CA GLY A 126 9.21 11.08 -22.76
C GLY A 126 9.83 9.82 -23.36
N ARG A 127 9.49 8.67 -22.81
CA ARG A 127 9.64 7.39 -23.46
C ARG A 127 8.60 7.33 -24.56
N LYS A 128 8.97 7.89 -25.72
CA LYS A 128 8.30 7.56 -26.97
C LYS A 128 8.36 6.05 -27.08
N PHE A 129 7.26 5.38 -26.75
CA PHE A 129 7.10 3.98 -27.14
C PHE A 129 7.32 3.93 -28.66
N PRO A 130 8.24 3.14 -29.18
CA PRO A 130 8.34 2.96 -30.61
C PRO A 130 6.96 2.49 -31.04
N LYS A 131 6.31 3.26 -31.92
CA LYS A 131 5.09 2.83 -32.61
C LYS A 131 5.48 1.65 -33.48
N THR A 132 5.63 0.46 -32.90
CA THR A 132 5.71 -0.79 -33.65
C THR A 132 4.34 -0.96 -34.27
N GLY A 133 4.20 -0.48 -35.50
CA GLY A 133 3.05 -0.70 -36.34
C GLY A 133 2.97 -2.18 -36.76
N LYS A 134 2.73 -3.06 -35.80
CA LYS A 134 2.22 -4.40 -36.04
C LYS A 134 0.72 -4.32 -35.76
N SER A 135 -0.01 -4.06 -36.84
CA SER A 135 -1.46 -4.31 -36.86
C SER A 135 -1.68 -5.75 -36.43
N PHE A 136 -2.34 -5.94 -35.27
CA PHE A 136 -2.83 -7.24 -34.90
C PHE A 136 -3.81 -7.71 -35.97
N PRO A 137 -3.68 -8.95 -36.48
CA PRO A 137 -4.69 -9.49 -37.39
C PRO A 137 -6.01 -9.48 -36.63
N LYS A 138 -7.04 -8.91 -37.28
CA LYS A 138 -8.40 -8.96 -36.81
C LYS A 138 -8.89 -10.43 -36.93
N SER A 139 -8.44 -11.30 -36.02
CA SER A 139 -9.10 -12.58 -35.84
C SER A 139 -10.45 -12.29 -35.18
N GLY A 140 -11.52 -12.57 -35.93
CA GLY A 140 -12.88 -12.37 -35.46
C GLY A 140 -13.18 -13.27 -34.28
N ILE A 141 -12.97 -12.76 -33.09
CA ILE A 141 -13.55 -13.35 -31.87
C ILE A 141 -14.94 -12.78 -31.77
N THR A 142 -15.91 -13.55 -32.23
CA THR A 142 -17.34 -13.28 -32.04
C THR A 142 -17.62 -13.52 -30.56
N PHE A 143 -17.76 -12.47 -29.78
CA PHE A 143 -18.25 -12.59 -28.42
C PHE A 143 -19.72 -13.04 -28.47
N PRO A 144 -20.12 -14.05 -27.71
CA PRO A 144 -21.54 -14.40 -27.62
C PRO A 144 -22.26 -13.17 -27.03
N LYS A 145 -23.40 -12.82 -27.68
CA LYS A 145 -24.25 -11.73 -27.20
C LYS A 145 -24.63 -12.00 -25.76
N THR A 146 -24.28 -11.07 -24.89
CA THR A 146 -24.64 -11.05 -23.48
C THR A 146 -26.15 -11.25 -23.33
N VAL A 147 -26.50 -12.27 -22.56
CA VAL A 147 -27.87 -12.48 -22.09
C VAL A 147 -28.19 -11.32 -21.16
N ASP A 148 -29.20 -10.51 -21.50
CA ASP A 148 -29.72 -9.44 -20.67
C ASP A 148 -30.17 -10.01 -19.33
N THR A 149 -29.34 -9.90 -18.31
CA THR A 149 -29.75 -10.17 -16.94
C THR A 149 -30.42 -8.92 -16.40
N GLN A 150 -31.72 -8.83 -16.54
CA GLN A 150 -32.54 -7.81 -15.91
C GLN A 150 -32.46 -7.98 -14.39
N TYR A 151 -31.61 -7.23 -13.73
CA TYR A 151 -31.73 -6.99 -12.29
C TYR A 151 -32.94 -6.10 -12.03
N LYS A 152 -34.09 -6.73 -11.72
CA LYS A 152 -35.23 -6.03 -11.14
C LYS A 152 -34.87 -5.55 -9.74
N ASN A 153 -34.48 -4.29 -9.63
CA ASN A 153 -34.28 -3.61 -8.37
C ASN A 153 -35.65 -3.34 -7.74
N LYS A 154 -36.13 -4.26 -6.89
CA LYS A 154 -37.30 -4.06 -6.03
C LYS A 154 -36.81 -3.61 -4.66
N ASN A 155 -36.56 -2.34 -4.47
CA ASN A 155 -36.63 -1.73 -3.13
C ASN A 155 -37.06 -0.27 -3.27
N SER A 156 -38.34 -0.07 -3.48
CA SER A 156 -39.04 1.16 -3.21
C SER A 156 -39.49 1.11 -1.74
N ILE A 157 -38.71 1.64 -0.83
CA ILE A 157 -39.15 1.90 0.53
C ILE A 157 -39.72 3.30 0.55
N LYS A 158 -41.06 3.37 0.55
CA LYS A 158 -41.82 4.55 0.95
C LYS A 158 -41.62 4.74 2.46
N GLY A 159 -40.77 5.64 2.86
CA GLY A 159 -40.62 6.06 4.23
C GLY A 159 -41.47 7.32 4.47
N THR A 160 -42.49 7.18 5.24
CA THR A 160 -43.38 8.21 5.74
C THR A 160 -42.61 9.18 6.62
N VAL A 161 -42.72 10.45 6.29
CA VAL A 161 -42.27 11.58 7.14
C VAL A 161 -43.20 11.66 8.36
N ALA A 162 -42.66 11.44 9.55
CA ALA A 162 -43.30 11.81 10.78
C ALA A 162 -42.60 13.04 11.37
N ASN A 163 -43.32 14.14 11.30
CA ASN A 163 -43.06 15.39 12.03
C ASN A 163 -43.21 15.12 13.52
N SER A 164 -42.24 15.46 14.34
CA SER A 164 -42.51 15.83 15.73
C SER A 164 -41.50 16.86 16.21
N ARG A 165 -42.02 18.03 16.42
CA ARG A 165 -41.47 19.10 17.28
C ARG A 165 -41.22 18.54 18.68
N TRP A 166 -40.09 18.85 19.26
CA TRP A 166 -39.89 19.51 20.58
C TRP A 166 -38.45 20.01 20.63
#